data_db88ab02e17e8192b41ba9efa608ef95
#
_entry.id   db88ab02e17e8192b41ba9efa608ef95
#
_cell.length_a   1.000
_cell.length_b   1.000
_cell.length_c   1.000
_cell.angle_alpha   90.00
_cell.angle_beta   90.00
_cell.angle_gamma   90.00
#
_symmetry.space_group_name_H-M   'P 1'
#
loop_
_entity.id
_entity.type
_entity.pdbx_description
1 polymer ?
#
loop_
_entity_poly.entity_id
_entity_poly.type
_entity_poly.pdbx_seq_one_letter_code
_entity_poly.pdbx_strand_id
1 'polypeptide(L)'
;MSSFSFPEYVSWLKAGGVTAGTIALRISYLERFSRAHDLCTATTEDIIGWLENPEWKPATRMSARSSLRSFYKWALEAEVVEKDPTARTRPVKVPPRAIKEAPQDALLTALEGVGERDRLAIMLAAYAGLRRAEIANLHADNIEDRMLTVTGKGSRTRRVPIHPMLAAPLREAKERGGYVFRGADGWSPVTADAMGRRIARALPDHWSAHSLRHYFAGNVYRASHDIRAVQQLLGHSSIATTQIYTHIDDDELHRAVGAWAS
;
A
#
# COMPACT_ATOMS: atom_id res chain seq x y z
N MET A 1 28.89 -15.23 -14.23
CA MET A 1 27.80 -14.99 -13.30
C MET A 1 26.51 -15.34 -14.02
N SER A 2 25.97 -16.53 -13.82
CA SER A 2 24.70 -16.93 -14.44
C SER A 2 23.59 -16.07 -13.81
N SER A 3 22.86 -15.35 -14.66
CA SER A 3 21.67 -14.63 -14.24
C SER A 3 20.67 -15.66 -13.74
N PHE A 4 20.37 -15.61 -12.45
CA PHE A 4 19.38 -16.46 -11.82
C PHE A 4 18.01 -16.18 -12.46
N SER A 5 17.44 -17.17 -13.12
CA SER A 5 16.13 -17.06 -13.75
C SER A 5 15.31 -18.30 -13.42
N PHE A 6 14.16 -18.12 -12.78
CA PHE A 6 13.19 -19.18 -12.56
C PHE A 6 11.87 -18.81 -13.27
N PRO A 7 11.80 -18.93 -14.60
CA PRO A 7 10.60 -18.61 -15.34
C PRO A 7 9.39 -19.47 -14.89
N GLU A 8 9.61 -20.71 -14.50
CA GLU A 8 8.60 -21.62 -13.99
C GLU A 8 8.03 -21.14 -12.65
N TYR A 9 8.89 -20.67 -11.73
CA TYR A 9 8.46 -20.05 -10.49
C TYR A 9 7.63 -18.80 -10.71
N VAL A 10 8.05 -17.94 -11.64
CA VAL A 10 7.29 -16.74 -12.01
C VAL A 10 5.93 -17.12 -12.60
N SER A 11 5.88 -18.14 -13.45
CA SER A 11 4.63 -18.66 -14.03
C SER A 11 3.70 -19.24 -12.94
N TRP A 12 4.25 -19.99 -12.01
CA TRP A 12 3.52 -20.52 -10.85
C TRP A 12 2.93 -19.38 -9.98
N LEU A 13 3.70 -18.32 -9.72
CA LEU A 13 3.21 -17.16 -8.98
C LEU A 13 2.08 -16.44 -9.72
N LYS A 14 2.20 -16.27 -11.06
CA LYS A 14 1.18 -15.65 -11.90
C LYS A 14 -0.11 -16.46 -11.90
N ALA A 15 -0.01 -17.78 -12.05
CA ALA A 15 -1.15 -18.69 -11.99
C ALA A 15 -1.87 -18.63 -10.62
N GLY A 16 -1.13 -18.42 -9.54
CA GLY A 16 -1.68 -18.16 -8.20
C GLY A 16 -2.22 -16.74 -7.98
N GLY A 17 -2.34 -15.91 -9.01
CA GLY A 17 -2.89 -14.54 -8.92
C GLY A 17 -1.98 -13.55 -8.17
N VAL A 18 -0.70 -13.85 -8.04
CA VAL A 18 0.26 -12.95 -7.37
C VAL A 18 0.52 -11.72 -8.24
N THR A 19 0.42 -10.52 -7.67
CA THR A 19 0.62 -9.27 -8.40
C THR A 19 2.05 -9.09 -8.89
N ALA A 20 2.23 -8.40 -10.02
CA ALA A 20 3.55 -8.12 -10.61
C ALA A 20 4.53 -7.47 -9.61
N GLY A 21 4.06 -6.53 -8.77
CA GLY A 21 4.90 -5.91 -7.75
C GLY A 21 5.36 -6.88 -6.65
N THR A 22 4.52 -7.84 -6.27
CA THR A 22 4.90 -8.89 -5.31
C THR A 22 5.88 -9.88 -5.95
N ILE A 23 5.69 -10.23 -7.22
CA ILE A 23 6.62 -11.07 -7.98
C ILE A 23 7.99 -10.40 -8.05
N ALA A 24 8.06 -9.15 -8.48
CA ALA A 24 9.30 -8.39 -8.55
C ALA A 24 10.04 -8.31 -7.20
N LEU A 25 9.29 -8.08 -6.11
CA LEU A 25 9.85 -8.08 -4.76
C LEU A 25 10.44 -9.43 -4.38
N ARG A 26 9.71 -10.54 -4.64
CA ARG A 26 10.22 -11.89 -4.35
C ARG A 26 11.46 -12.22 -5.15
N ILE A 27 11.46 -11.94 -6.44
CA ILE A 27 12.63 -12.16 -7.30
C ILE A 27 13.84 -11.36 -6.80
N SER A 28 13.65 -10.08 -6.46
CA SER A 28 14.73 -9.25 -5.89
C SER A 28 15.37 -9.84 -4.64
N TYR A 29 14.58 -10.45 -3.74
CA TYR A 29 15.15 -11.13 -2.56
C TYR A 29 15.86 -12.44 -2.92
N LEU A 30 15.35 -13.22 -3.88
CA LEU A 30 16.01 -14.43 -4.37
C LEU A 30 17.34 -14.10 -5.04
N GLU A 31 17.39 -13.08 -5.91
CA GLU A 31 18.62 -12.59 -6.53
C GLU A 31 19.64 -12.10 -5.50
N ARG A 32 19.19 -11.42 -4.45
CA ARG A 32 20.07 -10.98 -3.35
C ARG A 32 20.64 -12.14 -2.56
N PHE A 33 19.82 -13.17 -2.29
CA PHE A 33 20.25 -14.37 -1.61
C PHE A 33 21.22 -15.18 -2.48
N SER A 34 20.92 -15.33 -3.77
CA SER A 34 21.74 -16.12 -4.73
C SER A 34 23.12 -15.55 -5.00
N ARG A 35 23.40 -14.31 -4.57
CA ARG A 35 24.76 -13.73 -4.65
C ARG A 35 25.75 -14.37 -3.66
N ALA A 36 25.25 -14.94 -2.59
CA ALA A 36 26.07 -15.53 -1.52
C ALA A 36 25.84 -17.04 -1.37
N HIS A 37 24.69 -17.56 -1.77
CA HIS A 37 24.28 -18.94 -1.55
C HIS A 37 23.61 -19.51 -2.81
N ASP A 38 23.90 -20.76 -3.15
CA ASP A 38 23.17 -21.46 -4.21
C ASP A 38 21.80 -21.88 -3.67
N LEU A 39 20.74 -21.50 -4.40
CA LEU A 39 19.36 -21.79 -3.99
C LEU A 39 18.99 -23.26 -4.00
N CYS A 40 19.68 -24.11 -4.79
CA CYS A 40 19.37 -25.52 -4.86
C CYS A 40 20.02 -26.31 -3.72
N THR A 41 21.13 -25.79 -3.17
CA THR A 41 21.92 -26.49 -2.14
C THR A 41 21.94 -25.79 -0.78
N ALA A 42 21.34 -24.61 -0.66
CA ALA A 42 21.32 -23.81 0.57
C ALA A 42 20.71 -24.59 1.74
N THR A 43 21.35 -24.48 2.88
CA THR A 43 20.93 -25.10 4.14
C THR A 43 20.03 -24.17 4.96
N THR A 44 19.44 -24.73 6.02
CA THR A 44 18.67 -23.92 6.99
C THR A 44 19.58 -22.87 7.67
N GLU A 45 20.82 -23.23 7.94
CA GLU A 45 21.84 -22.35 8.54
C GLU A 45 22.16 -21.17 7.64
N ASP A 46 22.31 -21.39 6.32
CA ASP A 46 22.53 -20.33 5.33
C ASP A 46 21.37 -19.35 5.32
N ILE A 47 20.12 -19.85 5.35
CA ILE A 47 18.92 -19.01 5.40
C ILE A 47 18.85 -18.19 6.68
N ILE A 48 19.13 -18.80 7.83
CA ILE A 48 19.11 -18.12 9.13
C ILE A 48 20.19 -17.03 9.16
N GLY A 49 21.44 -17.38 8.80
CA GLY A 49 22.55 -16.42 8.79
C GLY A 49 22.28 -15.22 7.86
N TRP A 50 21.69 -15.46 6.68
CA TRP A 50 21.33 -14.37 5.78
C TRP A 50 20.19 -13.50 6.33
N LEU A 51 19.20 -14.09 7.02
CA LEU A 51 18.11 -13.36 7.67
C LEU A 51 18.55 -12.58 8.91
N GLU A 52 19.67 -12.93 9.53
CA GLU A 52 20.25 -12.23 10.70
C GLU A 52 20.92 -10.90 10.35
N ASN A 53 20.94 -10.51 9.05
CA ASN A 53 21.54 -9.25 8.62
C ASN A 53 21.13 -8.08 9.56
N PRO A 54 22.10 -7.45 10.28
CA PRO A 54 21.81 -6.43 11.29
C PRO A 54 21.22 -5.14 10.71
N GLU A 55 21.50 -4.84 9.45
CA GLU A 55 20.96 -3.67 8.75
C GLU A 55 19.47 -3.78 8.41
N TRP A 56 18.89 -4.98 8.57
CA TRP A 56 17.52 -5.20 8.18
C TRP A 56 16.53 -4.90 9.31
N LYS A 57 15.60 -4.00 9.00
CA LYS A 57 14.42 -3.79 9.84
C LYS A 57 13.54 -5.05 9.87
N PRO A 58 12.79 -5.30 10.95
CA PRO A 58 11.92 -6.49 11.06
C PRO A 58 10.99 -6.71 9.86
N ALA A 59 10.42 -5.65 9.29
CA ALA A 59 9.56 -5.74 8.09
C ALA A 59 10.33 -6.20 6.84
N THR A 60 11.58 -5.76 6.67
CA THR A 60 12.46 -6.22 5.58
C THR A 60 12.78 -7.70 5.73
N ARG A 61 13.16 -8.10 6.94
CA ARG A 61 13.44 -9.51 7.28
C ARG A 61 12.22 -10.41 7.07
N MET A 62 11.03 -9.94 7.45
CA MET A 62 9.77 -10.65 7.19
C MET A 62 9.53 -10.84 5.68
N SER A 63 9.73 -9.80 4.89
CA SER A 63 9.55 -9.86 3.43
C SER A 63 10.57 -10.80 2.77
N ALA A 64 11.83 -10.74 3.20
CA ALA A 64 12.90 -11.63 2.75
C ALA A 64 12.56 -13.10 3.05
N ARG A 65 12.20 -13.40 4.31
CA ARG A 65 11.80 -14.74 4.73
C ARG A 65 10.57 -15.24 3.94
N SER A 66 9.56 -14.39 3.75
CA SER A 66 8.36 -14.76 2.98
C SER A 66 8.67 -15.06 1.52
N SER A 67 9.64 -14.36 0.94
CA SER A 67 10.07 -14.57 -0.44
C SER A 67 10.80 -15.90 -0.59
N LEU A 68 11.74 -16.23 0.30
CA LEU A 68 12.43 -17.52 0.33
C LEU A 68 11.45 -18.67 0.55
N ARG A 69 10.54 -18.55 1.53
CA ARG A 69 9.52 -19.59 1.78
C ARG A 69 8.62 -19.87 0.58
N SER A 70 8.24 -18.80 -0.12
CA SER A 70 7.42 -18.96 -1.33
C SER A 70 8.18 -19.69 -2.44
N PHE A 71 9.48 -19.42 -2.58
CA PHE A 71 10.33 -20.10 -3.54
C PHE A 71 10.53 -21.56 -3.18
N TYR A 72 10.94 -21.85 -1.95
CA TYR A 72 11.22 -23.24 -1.54
C TYR A 72 9.97 -24.10 -1.47
N LYS A 73 8.80 -23.51 -1.21
CA LYS A 73 7.53 -24.22 -1.36
C LYS A 73 7.33 -24.70 -2.81
N TRP A 74 7.50 -23.78 -3.78
CA TRP A 74 7.42 -24.14 -5.19
C TRP A 74 8.53 -25.12 -5.60
N ALA A 75 9.77 -24.87 -5.18
CA ALA A 75 10.92 -25.70 -5.54
C ALA A 75 10.81 -27.13 -5.04
N LEU A 76 10.20 -27.33 -3.87
CA LEU A 76 9.90 -28.66 -3.33
C LEU A 76 8.77 -29.35 -4.13
N GLU A 77 7.68 -28.61 -4.45
CA GLU A 77 6.56 -29.11 -5.26
C GLU A 77 7.00 -29.44 -6.71
N ALA A 78 7.98 -28.72 -7.24
CA ALA A 78 8.56 -28.90 -8.58
C ALA A 78 9.78 -29.85 -8.59
N GLU A 79 10.10 -30.51 -7.48
CA GLU A 79 11.23 -31.45 -7.33
C GLU A 79 12.60 -30.81 -7.66
N VAL A 80 12.72 -29.48 -7.59
CA VAL A 80 13.99 -28.76 -7.78
C VAL A 80 14.91 -28.92 -6.57
N VAL A 81 14.32 -29.08 -5.40
CA VAL A 81 15.02 -29.36 -4.14
C VAL A 81 14.36 -30.53 -3.41
N GLU A 82 15.16 -31.31 -2.69
CA GLU A 82 14.65 -32.46 -1.91
C GLU A 82 14.00 -32.04 -0.58
N LYS A 83 14.40 -30.89 -0.04
CA LYS A 83 13.95 -30.38 1.28
C LYS A 83 13.76 -28.88 1.25
N ASP A 84 12.79 -28.39 2.01
CA ASP A 84 12.59 -26.96 2.23
C ASP A 84 13.46 -26.47 3.40
N PRO A 85 14.58 -25.76 3.15
CA PRO A 85 15.46 -25.24 4.21
C PRO A 85 14.79 -24.12 5.03
N THR A 86 13.69 -23.55 4.56
CA THR A 86 12.95 -22.52 5.29
C THR A 86 11.97 -23.07 6.31
N ALA A 87 11.69 -24.38 6.29
CA ALA A 87 10.65 -25.02 7.13
C ALA A 87 10.86 -24.75 8.63
N ARG A 88 12.11 -24.72 9.08
CA ARG A 88 12.49 -24.51 10.49
C ARG A 88 12.74 -23.03 10.85
N THR A 89 12.59 -22.10 9.90
CA THR A 89 12.77 -20.68 10.19
C THR A 89 11.60 -20.12 11.02
N ARG A 90 11.90 -19.37 12.08
CA ARG A 90 10.86 -18.76 12.92
C ARG A 90 10.18 -17.57 12.22
N PRO A 91 8.88 -17.34 12.44
CA PRO A 91 8.22 -16.13 11.99
C PRO A 91 8.88 -14.89 12.57
N VAL A 92 9.08 -13.87 11.74
CA VAL A 92 9.62 -12.58 12.18
C VAL A 92 8.50 -11.79 12.87
N LYS A 93 8.70 -11.44 14.14
CA LYS A 93 7.80 -10.53 14.84
C LYS A 93 8.05 -9.10 14.35
N VAL A 94 7.06 -8.50 13.72
CA VAL A 94 7.10 -7.09 13.31
C VAL A 94 6.23 -6.33 14.29
N PRO A 95 6.82 -5.40 15.08
CA PRO A 95 6.03 -4.58 15.98
C PRO A 95 5.00 -3.75 15.19
N PRO A 96 3.83 -3.45 15.76
CA PRO A 96 2.88 -2.54 15.15
C PRO A 96 3.58 -1.22 14.80
N ARG A 97 3.41 -0.78 13.56
CA ARG A 97 3.97 0.50 13.14
C ARG A 97 3.05 1.61 13.61
N ALA A 98 3.59 2.58 14.34
CA ALA A 98 2.83 3.79 14.64
C ALA A 98 2.35 4.43 13.34
N ILE A 99 1.08 4.78 13.29
CA ILE A 99 0.52 5.56 12.20
C ILE A 99 1.16 6.94 12.24
N LYS A 100 1.62 7.38 11.08
CA LYS A 100 2.07 8.75 10.87
C LYS A 100 1.06 9.43 9.96
N GLU A 101 0.11 10.14 10.55
CA GLU A 101 -0.73 11.09 9.82
C GLU A 101 0.13 12.27 9.37
N ALA A 102 -0.03 12.70 8.12
CA ALA A 102 0.57 13.95 7.70
C ALA A 102 -0.16 15.10 8.43
N PRO A 103 0.55 16.04 9.04
CA PRO A 103 -0.09 17.17 9.70
C PRO A 103 -0.73 18.10 8.67
N GLN A 104 -1.71 18.87 9.08
CA GLN A 104 -2.48 19.76 8.19
C GLN A 104 -1.63 20.82 7.52
N ASP A 105 -0.67 21.38 8.23
CA ASP A 105 0.27 22.37 7.69
C ASP A 105 1.13 21.82 6.55
N ALA A 106 1.60 20.57 6.67
CA ALA A 106 2.31 19.88 5.60
C ALA A 106 1.43 19.70 4.35
N LEU A 107 0.14 19.39 4.54
CA LEU A 107 -0.82 19.30 3.42
C LEU A 107 -1.01 20.67 2.76
N LEU A 108 -1.25 21.73 3.54
CA LEU A 108 -1.47 23.08 3.02
C LEU A 108 -0.24 23.59 2.26
N THR A 109 0.95 23.45 2.83
CA THR A 109 2.21 23.80 2.17
C THR A 109 2.38 23.07 0.84
N ALA A 110 2.07 21.76 0.81
CA ALA A 110 2.16 20.99 -0.43
C ALA A 110 1.16 21.46 -1.49
N LEU A 111 -0.04 21.88 -1.11
CA LEU A 111 -1.05 22.36 -2.03
C LEU A 111 -0.71 23.73 -2.64
N GLU A 112 0.00 24.58 -1.92
CA GLU A 112 0.42 25.91 -2.42
C GLU A 112 1.56 25.81 -3.44
N GLY A 113 2.50 24.89 -3.24
CA GLY A 113 3.74 24.80 -4.01
C GLY A 113 3.68 23.99 -5.31
N VAL A 114 2.49 23.48 -5.75
CA VAL A 114 2.38 22.54 -6.86
C VAL A 114 1.37 22.96 -7.92
N GLY A 115 1.60 22.49 -9.16
CA GLY A 115 0.63 22.66 -10.25
C GLY A 115 -0.65 21.84 -10.04
N GLU A 116 -1.71 22.17 -10.76
CA GLU A 116 -3.06 21.63 -10.62
C GLU A 116 -3.12 20.10 -10.63
N ARG A 117 -2.35 19.46 -11.50
CA ARG A 117 -2.29 17.99 -11.61
C ARG A 117 -1.77 17.33 -10.35
N ASP A 118 -0.73 17.86 -9.75
CA ASP A 118 -0.16 17.32 -8.51
C ASP A 118 -1.01 17.70 -7.31
N ARG A 119 -1.60 18.87 -7.32
CA ARG A 119 -2.60 19.33 -6.35
C ARG A 119 -3.76 18.36 -6.27
N LEU A 120 -4.36 17.98 -7.41
CA LEU A 120 -5.45 17.01 -7.44
C LEU A 120 -5.01 15.63 -6.90
N ALA A 121 -3.80 15.18 -7.21
CA ALA A 121 -3.30 13.90 -6.68
C ALA A 121 -3.16 13.91 -5.15
N ILE A 122 -2.64 15.01 -4.59
CA ILE A 122 -2.52 15.23 -3.14
C ILE A 122 -3.92 15.28 -2.50
N MET A 123 -4.83 16.03 -3.10
CA MET A 123 -6.21 16.17 -2.60
C MET A 123 -6.96 14.83 -2.61
N LEU A 124 -6.79 13.98 -3.63
CA LEU A 124 -7.38 12.65 -3.68
C LEU A 124 -6.87 11.74 -2.55
N ALA A 125 -5.59 11.85 -2.20
CA ALA A 125 -5.05 11.12 -1.05
C ALA A 125 -5.59 11.65 0.28
N ALA A 126 -5.68 12.99 0.43
CA ALA A 126 -6.04 13.67 1.68
C ALA A 126 -7.56 13.77 1.94
N TYR A 127 -8.38 13.89 0.89
CA TYR A 127 -9.84 14.13 1.02
C TYR A 127 -10.72 12.99 0.50
N ALA A 128 -10.13 11.98 -0.16
CA ALA A 128 -10.84 10.77 -0.57
C ALA A 128 -10.14 9.49 -0.07
N GLY A 129 -8.99 9.62 0.57
CA GLY A 129 -8.26 8.50 1.15
C GLY A 129 -7.77 7.47 0.13
N LEU A 130 -7.54 7.86 -1.13
CA LEU A 130 -7.12 6.95 -2.18
C LEU A 130 -5.66 6.52 -2.01
N ARG A 131 -5.39 5.23 -2.33
CA ARG A 131 -4.02 4.73 -2.43
C ARG A 131 -3.34 5.27 -3.70
N ARG A 132 -2.00 5.38 -3.72
CA ARG A 132 -1.24 5.84 -4.89
C ARG A 132 -1.58 5.09 -6.19
N ALA A 133 -1.85 3.79 -6.11
CA ALA A 133 -2.26 2.99 -7.27
C ALA A 133 -3.70 3.29 -7.71
N GLU A 134 -4.60 3.57 -6.76
CA GLU A 134 -5.97 3.96 -7.04
C GLU A 134 -6.03 5.35 -7.69
N ILE A 135 -5.22 6.30 -7.20
CA ILE A 135 -5.05 7.63 -7.80
C ILE A 135 -4.52 7.49 -9.22
N ALA A 136 -3.44 6.73 -9.42
CA ALA A 136 -2.81 6.55 -10.72
C ALA A 136 -3.79 6.00 -11.78
N ASN A 137 -4.67 5.06 -11.38
CA ASN A 137 -5.61 4.39 -12.26
C ASN A 137 -7.01 5.02 -12.27
N LEU A 138 -7.20 6.20 -11.67
CA LEU A 138 -8.51 6.86 -11.67
C LEU A 138 -8.89 7.25 -13.11
N HIS A 139 -10.06 6.75 -13.55
CA HIS A 139 -10.64 7.03 -14.87
C HIS A 139 -11.85 7.95 -14.75
N ALA A 140 -12.13 8.74 -15.76
CA ALA A 140 -13.27 9.66 -15.79
C ALA A 140 -14.60 8.95 -15.57
N ASP A 141 -14.76 7.72 -16.09
CA ASP A 141 -15.98 6.90 -15.91
C ASP A 141 -16.23 6.50 -14.46
N ASN A 142 -15.22 6.56 -13.61
CA ASN A 142 -15.35 6.29 -12.20
C ASN A 142 -15.80 7.49 -11.36
N ILE A 143 -16.00 8.65 -12.01
CA ILE A 143 -16.42 9.90 -11.39
C ILE A 143 -17.92 10.08 -11.62
N GLU A 144 -18.71 9.87 -10.60
CA GLU A 144 -20.15 10.18 -10.56
C GLU A 144 -20.36 11.58 -9.97
N ASP A 145 -21.59 12.10 -9.94
CA ASP A 145 -21.84 13.48 -9.48
C ASP A 145 -21.42 13.73 -8.00
N ARG A 146 -21.61 12.71 -7.16
CA ARG A 146 -21.33 12.81 -5.71
C ARG A 146 -20.44 11.72 -5.18
N MET A 147 -20.03 10.76 -6.01
CA MET A 147 -19.32 9.55 -5.59
C MET A 147 -18.17 9.24 -6.54
N LEU A 148 -17.09 8.69 -6.00
CA LEU A 148 -16.05 8.02 -6.75
C LEU A 148 -16.20 6.51 -6.60
N THR A 149 -16.16 5.80 -7.71
CA THR A 149 -16.05 4.33 -7.72
C THR A 149 -14.57 3.96 -7.79
N VAL A 150 -14.04 3.36 -6.73
CA VAL A 150 -12.60 3.08 -6.59
C VAL A 150 -12.38 1.57 -6.58
N THR A 151 -11.58 1.07 -7.52
CA THR A 151 -11.18 -0.34 -7.58
C THR A 151 -9.83 -0.54 -6.90
N GLY A 152 -9.81 -1.35 -5.86
CA GLY A 152 -8.62 -1.68 -5.08
C GLY A 152 -8.01 -3.04 -5.43
N LYS A 153 -7.10 -3.50 -4.57
CA LYS A 153 -6.44 -4.81 -4.72
C LYS A 153 -7.47 -5.96 -4.75
N GLY A 154 -7.31 -6.88 -5.70
CA GLY A 154 -8.21 -8.03 -5.89
C GLY A 154 -9.54 -7.64 -6.52
N SER A 155 -9.56 -6.58 -7.35
CA SER A 155 -10.74 -6.09 -8.07
C SER A 155 -11.95 -5.74 -7.18
N ARG A 156 -11.69 -5.49 -5.89
CA ARG A 156 -12.76 -5.05 -4.98
C ARG A 156 -13.03 -3.57 -5.22
N THR A 157 -14.29 -3.26 -5.50
CA THR A 157 -14.75 -1.88 -5.67
C THR A 157 -15.34 -1.34 -4.38
N ARG A 158 -15.19 -0.03 -4.17
CA ARG A 158 -15.88 0.73 -3.13
C ARG A 158 -16.32 2.07 -3.68
N ARG A 159 -17.32 2.65 -3.06
CA ARG A 159 -17.78 4.01 -3.35
C ARG A 159 -17.27 4.96 -2.26
N VAL A 160 -16.70 6.09 -2.68
CA VAL A 160 -16.19 7.13 -1.80
C VAL A 160 -16.93 8.44 -2.12
N PRO A 161 -17.58 9.08 -1.15
CA PRO A 161 -18.20 10.38 -1.36
C PRO A 161 -17.16 11.42 -1.79
N ILE A 162 -17.55 12.28 -2.73
CA ILE A 162 -16.70 13.37 -3.21
C ILE A 162 -16.73 14.50 -2.18
N HIS A 163 -15.57 14.75 -1.57
CA HIS A 163 -15.40 15.90 -0.67
C HIS A 163 -15.59 17.21 -1.44
N PRO A 164 -16.21 18.26 -0.87
CA PRO A 164 -16.46 19.54 -1.57
C PRO A 164 -15.24 20.12 -2.29
N MET A 165 -14.07 20.04 -1.69
CA MET A 165 -12.81 20.49 -2.29
C MET A 165 -12.41 19.76 -3.56
N LEU A 166 -12.91 18.54 -3.77
CA LEU A 166 -12.65 17.71 -4.96
C LEU A 166 -13.68 17.91 -6.09
N ALA A 167 -14.83 18.57 -5.80
CA ALA A 167 -15.95 18.58 -6.73
C ALA A 167 -15.61 19.26 -8.07
N ALA A 168 -15.02 20.47 -8.05
CA ALA A 168 -14.65 21.18 -9.26
C ALA A 168 -13.53 20.49 -10.05
N PRO A 169 -12.36 20.14 -9.45
CA PRO A 169 -11.30 19.46 -10.19
C PRO A 169 -11.72 18.09 -10.77
N LEU A 170 -12.60 17.36 -10.08
CA LEU A 170 -13.08 16.07 -10.59
C LEU A 170 -14.10 16.24 -11.72
N ARG A 171 -14.95 17.26 -11.69
CA ARG A 171 -15.84 17.58 -12.81
C ARG A 171 -15.03 17.88 -14.08
N GLU A 172 -14.02 18.73 -13.99
CA GLU A 172 -13.11 19.01 -15.11
C GLU A 172 -12.39 17.77 -15.62
N ALA A 173 -11.96 16.88 -14.69
CA ALA A 173 -11.34 15.62 -15.06
C ALA A 173 -12.32 14.69 -15.78
N LYS A 174 -13.59 14.65 -15.35
CA LYS A 174 -14.67 13.89 -16.00
C LYS A 174 -14.93 14.40 -17.43
N GLU A 175 -15.02 15.70 -17.62
CA GLU A 175 -15.23 16.33 -18.93
C GLU A 175 -14.08 16.04 -19.90
N ARG A 176 -12.83 15.99 -19.42
CA ARG A 176 -11.67 15.61 -20.28
C ARG A 176 -11.69 14.15 -20.71
N GLY A 177 -12.38 13.27 -20.03
CA GLY A 177 -12.47 11.83 -20.29
C GLY A 177 -11.13 11.08 -20.11
N GLY A 178 -11.18 9.75 -20.18
CA GLY A 178 -10.02 8.88 -20.06
C GLY A 178 -9.40 8.87 -18.65
N TYR A 179 -8.11 8.49 -18.56
CA TYR A 179 -7.41 8.51 -17.27
C TYR A 179 -7.17 9.95 -16.78
N VAL A 180 -7.46 10.19 -15.50
CA VAL A 180 -7.24 11.52 -14.86
C VAL A 180 -5.76 11.87 -14.85
N PHE A 181 -4.90 10.87 -14.63
CA PHE A 181 -3.43 11.01 -14.61
C PHE A 181 -2.81 10.18 -15.72
N ARG A 182 -2.71 10.76 -16.90
CA ARG A 182 -2.14 10.10 -18.10
C ARG A 182 -0.62 10.01 -18.01
N GLY A 183 -0.06 8.92 -18.53
CA GLY A 183 1.37 8.74 -18.74
C GLY A 183 1.93 9.60 -19.86
N ALA A 184 3.20 9.38 -20.21
CA ALA A 184 3.87 10.14 -21.26
C ALA A 184 3.29 9.87 -22.66
N ASP A 185 2.67 8.72 -22.86
CA ASP A 185 1.97 8.33 -24.10
C ASP A 185 0.62 9.05 -24.30
N GLY A 186 0.13 9.76 -23.29
CA GLY A 186 -1.15 10.46 -23.30
C GLY A 186 -2.41 9.57 -23.12
N TRP A 187 -2.25 8.24 -23.13
CA TRP A 187 -3.37 7.29 -23.13
C TRP A 187 -3.38 6.38 -21.90
N SER A 188 -2.24 5.78 -21.55
CA SER A 188 -2.11 4.90 -20.38
C SER A 188 -2.08 5.69 -19.09
N PRO A 189 -2.46 5.08 -17.96
CA PRO A 189 -2.31 5.74 -16.66
C PRO A 189 -0.83 5.86 -16.29
N VAL A 190 -0.50 6.86 -15.48
CA VAL A 190 0.83 6.92 -14.86
C VAL A 190 1.03 5.70 -13.95
N THR A 191 2.27 5.26 -13.75
CA THR A 191 2.54 4.15 -12.83
C THR A 191 2.29 4.57 -11.38
N ALA A 192 1.86 3.61 -10.56
CA ALA A 192 1.66 3.84 -9.12
C ALA A 192 2.92 4.38 -8.41
N ASP A 193 4.10 3.92 -8.85
CA ASP A 193 5.37 4.39 -8.27
C ASP A 193 5.71 5.82 -8.71
N ALA A 194 5.44 6.19 -9.96
CA ALA A 194 5.58 7.57 -10.42
C ALA A 194 4.63 8.50 -9.65
N MET A 195 3.37 8.10 -9.48
CA MET A 195 2.40 8.82 -8.66
C MET A 195 2.87 9.00 -7.22
N GLY A 196 3.34 7.92 -6.60
CA GLY A 196 3.88 7.97 -5.23
C GLY A 196 5.06 8.92 -5.09
N ARG A 197 6.00 8.91 -6.05
CA ARG A 197 7.14 9.85 -6.06
C ARG A 197 6.71 11.30 -6.25
N ARG A 198 5.73 11.56 -7.11
CA ARG A 198 5.20 12.92 -7.33
C ARG A 198 4.62 13.50 -6.05
N ILE A 199 3.73 12.75 -5.38
CA ILE A 199 3.12 13.19 -4.11
C ILE A 199 4.21 13.38 -3.04
N ALA A 200 5.16 12.44 -2.91
CA ALA A 200 6.21 12.52 -1.90
C ALA A 200 7.18 13.70 -2.11
N ARG A 201 7.42 14.15 -3.37
CA ARG A 201 8.25 15.33 -3.65
C ARG A 201 7.58 16.64 -3.28
N ALA A 202 6.25 16.67 -3.35
CA ALA A 202 5.47 17.86 -3.03
C ALA A 202 5.28 18.05 -1.51
N LEU A 203 5.35 16.96 -0.75
CA LEU A 203 5.16 16.96 0.70
C LEU A 203 6.49 17.26 1.41
N PRO A 204 6.52 18.11 2.43
CA PRO A 204 7.69 18.30 3.29
C PRO A 204 7.97 17.06 4.14
N ASP A 205 9.12 16.99 4.78
CA ASP A 205 9.47 16.05 5.86
C ASP A 205 9.26 14.55 5.57
N HIS A 206 9.42 14.14 4.32
CA HIS A 206 9.27 12.74 3.89
C HIS A 206 7.86 12.14 4.10
N TRP A 207 6.83 12.98 4.18
CA TRP A 207 5.45 12.51 4.13
C TRP A 207 5.13 11.85 2.79
N SER A 208 4.05 11.09 2.72
CA SER A 208 3.72 10.30 1.53
C SER A 208 2.20 10.25 1.30
N ALA A 209 1.80 9.74 0.14
CA ALA A 209 0.40 9.45 -0.14
C ALA A 209 -0.26 8.57 0.93
N HIS A 210 0.52 7.68 1.58
CA HIS A 210 0.01 6.84 2.66
C HIS A 210 -0.26 7.65 3.94
N SER A 211 0.59 8.61 4.26
CA SER A 211 0.40 9.51 5.39
C SER A 211 -0.79 10.44 5.20
N LEU A 212 -1.05 10.91 3.95
CA LEU A 212 -2.26 11.66 3.62
C LEU A 212 -3.54 10.81 3.72
N ARG A 213 -3.47 9.54 3.32
CA ARG A 213 -4.58 8.61 3.52
C ARG A 213 -4.84 8.35 5.02
N HIS A 214 -3.82 8.35 5.85
CA HIS A 214 -3.98 8.31 7.30
C HIS A 214 -4.62 9.59 7.84
N TYR A 215 -4.22 10.75 7.31
CA TYR A 215 -4.87 12.02 7.61
C TYR A 215 -6.38 11.99 7.29
N PHE A 216 -6.76 11.47 6.11
CA PHE A 216 -8.17 11.27 5.77
C PHE A 216 -8.90 10.38 6.80
N ALA A 217 -8.31 9.24 7.12
CA ALA A 217 -8.92 8.27 8.03
C ALA A 217 -9.11 8.85 9.44
N GLY A 218 -8.10 9.54 9.96
CA GLY A 218 -8.17 10.22 11.25
C GLY A 218 -9.23 11.32 11.28
N ASN A 219 -9.32 12.15 10.23
CA ASN A 219 -10.36 13.19 10.16
C ASN A 219 -11.77 12.62 10.06
N VAL A 220 -11.99 11.57 9.26
CA VAL A 220 -13.29 10.89 9.18
C VAL A 220 -13.65 10.30 10.53
N TYR A 221 -12.70 9.64 11.21
CA TYR A 221 -12.95 9.07 12.53
C TYR A 221 -13.27 10.16 13.57
N ARG A 222 -12.48 11.22 13.66
CA ARG A 222 -12.73 12.36 14.57
C ARG A 222 -14.09 13.02 14.35
N ALA A 223 -14.56 13.06 13.09
CA ALA A 223 -15.86 13.67 12.77
C ALA A 223 -17.06 12.74 13.01
N SER A 224 -16.91 11.42 12.83
CA SER A 224 -18.04 10.47 12.85
C SER A 224 -18.03 9.55 14.05
N HIS A 225 -16.90 9.34 14.70
CA HIS A 225 -16.65 8.30 15.73
C HIS A 225 -17.06 6.89 15.26
N ASP A 226 -17.19 6.68 13.94
CA ASP A 226 -17.59 5.41 13.33
C ASP A 226 -16.41 4.74 12.61
N ILE A 227 -15.81 3.75 13.27
CA ILE A 227 -14.70 2.97 12.73
C ILE A 227 -15.13 2.13 11.53
N ARG A 228 -16.41 1.73 11.43
CA ARG A 228 -16.91 0.96 10.28
C ARG A 228 -17.04 1.84 9.06
N ALA A 229 -17.48 3.08 9.20
CA ALA A 229 -17.48 4.06 8.12
C ALA A 229 -16.06 4.28 7.59
N VAL A 230 -15.06 4.46 8.47
CA VAL A 230 -13.65 4.58 8.08
C VAL A 230 -13.18 3.33 7.33
N GLN A 231 -13.48 2.13 7.86
CA GLN A 231 -13.11 0.87 7.22
C GLN A 231 -13.69 0.74 5.81
N GLN A 232 -14.96 1.06 5.64
CA GLN A 232 -15.66 0.98 4.35
C GLN A 232 -15.08 1.98 3.34
N LEU A 233 -14.87 3.24 3.74
CA LEU A 233 -14.29 4.28 2.90
C LEU A 233 -12.86 3.94 2.46
N LEU A 234 -12.06 3.36 3.36
CA LEU A 234 -10.72 2.93 3.05
C LEU A 234 -10.66 1.61 2.27
N GLY A 235 -11.71 0.79 2.29
CA GLY A 235 -11.73 -0.53 1.68
C GLY A 235 -10.73 -1.49 2.37
N HIS A 236 -10.70 -1.49 3.71
CA HIS A 236 -9.92 -2.44 4.49
C HIS A 236 -10.67 -3.76 4.63
N SER A 237 -10.00 -4.85 4.28
CA SER A 237 -10.57 -6.21 4.43
C SER A 237 -10.62 -6.70 5.88
N SER A 238 -9.93 -6.01 6.81
CA SER A 238 -9.86 -6.37 8.23
C SER A 238 -9.97 -5.11 9.09
N ILE A 239 -10.77 -5.20 10.16
CA ILE A 239 -10.90 -4.16 11.19
C ILE A 239 -9.55 -3.90 11.88
N ALA A 240 -8.73 -4.93 12.07
CA ALA A 240 -7.40 -4.79 12.68
C ALA A 240 -6.52 -3.72 11.97
N THR A 241 -6.70 -3.51 10.67
CA THR A 241 -5.99 -2.46 9.92
C THR A 241 -6.57 -1.07 10.17
N THR A 242 -7.80 -0.98 10.70
CA THR A 242 -8.51 0.28 10.95
C THR A 242 -8.49 0.65 12.43
N GLN A 243 -8.40 -0.32 13.33
CA GLN A 243 -8.29 -0.11 14.79
C GLN A 243 -7.10 0.77 15.21
N ILE A 244 -6.11 0.92 14.35
CA ILE A 244 -4.94 1.77 14.58
C ILE A 244 -5.32 3.28 14.61
N TYR A 245 -6.52 3.66 14.14
CA TYR A 245 -7.01 5.05 14.18
C TYR A 245 -7.81 5.35 15.45
N THR A 246 -8.09 4.35 16.27
CA THR A 246 -8.79 4.51 17.54
C THR A 246 -7.80 4.75 18.68
N HIS A 247 -7.03 5.83 18.66
CA HIS A 247 -6.53 6.40 19.91
C HIS A 247 -7.71 7.10 20.56
N ILE A 248 -8.44 6.35 21.38
CA ILE A 248 -9.49 6.87 22.23
C ILE A 248 -8.77 7.59 23.37
N ASP A 249 -8.90 8.91 23.45
CA ASP A 249 -8.40 9.66 24.57
C ASP A 249 -9.35 9.52 25.78
N ASP A 250 -8.87 9.88 26.96
CA ASP A 250 -9.64 9.75 28.19
C ASP A 250 -10.95 10.59 28.15
N ASP A 251 -10.95 11.72 27.46
CA ASP A 251 -12.13 12.56 27.28
C ASP A 251 -13.18 11.90 26.39
N GLU A 252 -12.76 11.14 25.38
CA GLU A 252 -13.66 10.36 24.53
C GLU A 252 -14.28 9.18 25.31
N LEU A 253 -13.49 8.52 26.17
CA LEU A 253 -14.00 7.49 27.08
C LEU A 253 -15.02 8.07 28.08
N HIS A 254 -14.74 9.23 28.66
CA HIS A 254 -15.67 9.91 29.54
C HIS A 254 -16.98 10.31 28.87
N ARG A 255 -16.89 10.82 27.62
CA ARG A 255 -18.08 11.15 26.83
C ARG A 255 -18.93 9.93 26.50
N ALA A 256 -18.28 8.81 26.09
CA ALA A 256 -18.97 7.56 25.78
C ALA A 256 -19.74 6.99 26.99
N VAL A 257 -19.13 7.02 28.18
CA VAL A 257 -19.80 6.58 29.42
C VAL A 257 -20.90 7.56 29.81
N GLY A 258 -20.68 8.88 29.69
CA GLY A 258 -21.68 9.91 30.03
C GLY A 258 -22.91 9.84 29.10
N ALA A 259 -22.76 9.54 27.86
CA ALA A 259 -23.87 9.38 26.90
C ALA A 259 -24.76 8.15 27.20
N TRP A 260 -24.23 7.14 27.91
CA TRP A 260 -25.03 5.97 28.32
C TRP A 260 -25.86 6.24 29.58
N ALA A 261 -25.50 7.26 30.35
CA ALA A 261 -26.18 7.61 31.61
C ALA A 261 -27.35 8.59 31.40
N SER A 262 -27.62 9.04 30.17
CA SER A 262 -28.74 9.89 29.77
C SER A 262 -29.79 9.09 29.00
#